data_295003dedf252b7082be1c4d395e78b4
#
_entry.id   295003dedf252b7082be1c4d395e78b4
#
_cell.length_a   1.000
_cell.length_b   1.000
_cell.length_c   1.000
_cell.angle_alpha   90.00
_cell.angle_beta   90.00
_cell.angle_gamma   90.00
#
_symmetry.space_group_name_H-M   'P 1'
#
loop_
_entity.id
_entity.type
_entity.pdbx_description
1 polymer ?
#
loop_
_entity_poly.entity_id
_entity_poly.type
_entity_poly.pdbx_seq_one_letter_code
_entity_poly.pdbx_strand_id
1 'polypeptide(L)'
;MCSSDLGLFERYVKSTDFIQQYIFPGGMLPSPIVFREQARLAGLVVEGEMAFGRDYAETLRRWRQAFLAQETQVRALGFDQRFLRIWEFYLAYCEAAFDTGNTDVVQFTLRRPIA
;
A
#
# COMPACT_ATOMS: atom_id res chain seq x y z
N MET A 1 -0.37 -1.42 -6.90
CA MET A 1 -1.52 -0.83 -6.24
C MET A 1 -2.00 -1.73 -5.11
N CYS A 2 -2.27 -1.16 -3.94
CA CYS A 2 -2.81 -1.89 -2.80
C CYS A 2 -4.33 -1.87 -2.84
N SER A 3 -4.96 -3.00 -2.50
CA SER A 3 -6.40 -3.11 -2.51
C SER A 3 -6.87 -4.06 -1.42
N SER A 4 -8.16 -3.97 -1.07
CA SER A 4 -8.81 -4.83 -0.11
C SER A 4 -10.17 -5.28 -0.66
N ASP A 5 -10.87 -6.15 0.05
CA ASP A 5 -12.22 -6.49 -0.33
C ASP A 5 -13.18 -5.29 -0.09
N LEU A 6 -14.40 -5.39 -0.63
CA LEU A 6 -15.35 -4.28 -0.59
C LEU A 6 -15.76 -3.89 0.83
N GLY A 7 -15.92 -4.87 1.74
CA GLY A 7 -16.28 -4.60 3.13
C GLY A 7 -15.19 -3.85 3.89
N LEU A 8 -13.93 -4.26 3.69
CA LEU A 8 -12.79 -3.55 4.28
C LEU A 8 -12.64 -2.16 3.67
N PHE A 9 -12.91 -2.01 2.38
CA PHE A 9 -12.88 -0.71 1.72
C PHE A 9 -13.89 0.26 2.32
N GLU A 10 -15.11 -0.19 2.59
CA GLU A 10 -16.12 0.65 3.24
C GLU A 10 -15.70 1.12 4.62
N ARG A 11 -15.10 0.24 5.42
CA ARG A 11 -14.55 0.63 6.73
C ARG A 11 -13.42 1.64 6.57
N TYR A 12 -12.57 1.45 5.59
CA TYR A 12 -11.45 2.34 5.30
C TYR A 12 -11.95 3.75 4.95
N VAL A 13 -13.01 3.85 4.14
CA VAL A 13 -13.59 5.13 3.75
C VAL A 13 -14.16 5.87 4.96
N LYS A 14 -14.76 5.16 5.93
CA LYS A 14 -15.47 5.74 7.06
C LYS A 14 -14.58 6.05 8.26
N SER A 15 -13.36 5.53 8.30
CA SER A 15 -12.46 5.68 9.46
C SER A 15 -11.09 6.17 9.02
N THR A 16 -10.41 6.88 9.93
CA THR A 16 -9.03 7.27 9.76
C THR A 16 -8.13 6.19 10.33
N ASP A 17 -7.28 5.58 9.52
CA ASP A 17 -6.32 4.61 9.99
C ASP A 17 -4.95 5.25 10.24
N PHE A 18 -4.00 4.43 10.74
CA PHE A 18 -2.65 4.92 11.04
C PHE A 18 -1.97 5.53 9.81
N ILE A 19 -2.12 4.90 8.65
CA ILE A 19 -1.45 5.36 7.42
C ILE A 19 -1.98 6.72 6.99
N GLN A 20 -3.30 6.91 7.01
CA GLN A 20 -3.92 8.18 6.66
C GLN A 20 -3.52 9.29 7.63
N GLN A 21 -3.38 8.95 8.91
CA GLN A 21 -3.12 9.93 9.96
C GLN A 21 -1.65 10.36 10.01
N TYR A 22 -0.71 9.43 9.85
CA TYR A 22 0.70 9.68 10.14
C TYR A 22 1.63 9.58 8.93
N ILE A 23 1.26 8.84 7.89
CA ILE A 23 2.16 8.56 6.76
C ILE A 23 1.71 9.30 5.50
N PHE A 24 0.46 9.08 5.08
CA PHE A 24 -0.11 9.70 3.89
C PHE A 24 -1.44 10.35 4.24
N PRO A 25 -1.42 11.55 4.87
CA PRO A 25 -2.65 12.23 5.27
C PRO A 25 -3.61 12.42 4.09
N GLY A 26 -4.87 12.03 4.28
CA GLY A 26 -5.89 12.13 3.23
C GLY A 26 -5.81 11.07 2.14
N GLY A 27 -4.86 10.16 2.22
CA GLY A 27 -4.74 9.08 1.24
C GLY A 27 -5.88 8.08 1.33
N MET A 28 -6.30 7.56 0.16
CA MET A 28 -7.33 6.53 0.08
C MET A 28 -7.00 5.55 -1.04
N LEU A 29 -7.11 4.26 -0.73
CA LEU A 29 -6.78 3.20 -1.68
C LEU A 29 -8.07 2.65 -2.29
N PRO A 30 -8.15 2.52 -3.62
CA PRO A 30 -9.33 1.93 -4.26
C PRO A 30 -9.32 0.40 -4.14
N SER A 31 -10.52 -0.20 -4.17
CA SER A 31 -10.65 -1.64 -4.35
C SER A 31 -10.41 -2.01 -5.81
N PRO A 32 -10.13 -3.30 -6.12
CA PRO A 32 -10.00 -3.73 -7.51
C PRO A 32 -11.24 -3.44 -8.35
N ILE A 33 -12.42 -3.58 -7.75
CA ILE A 33 -13.69 -3.30 -8.44
C ILE A 33 -13.77 -1.83 -8.85
N VAL A 34 -13.46 -0.93 -7.93
CA VAL A 34 -13.47 0.51 -8.19
C VAL A 34 -12.42 0.87 -9.24
N PHE A 35 -11.23 0.30 -9.13
CA PHE A 35 -10.16 0.57 -10.10
C PHE A 35 -10.55 0.16 -11.51
N ARG A 36 -11.11 -1.04 -11.68
CA ARG A 36 -11.55 -1.53 -13.00
C ARG A 36 -12.65 -0.64 -13.58
N GLU A 37 -13.60 -0.22 -12.74
CA GLU A 37 -14.67 0.67 -13.19
C GLU A 37 -14.14 2.02 -13.64
N GLN A 38 -13.21 2.61 -12.90
CA GLN A 38 -12.60 3.88 -13.29
C GLN A 38 -11.78 3.75 -14.57
N ALA A 39 -11.07 2.64 -14.75
CA ALA A 39 -10.34 2.37 -15.99
C ALA A 39 -11.29 2.28 -17.18
N ARG A 40 -12.42 1.58 -17.01
CA ARG A 40 -13.44 1.47 -18.05
C ARG A 40 -14.03 2.84 -18.41
N LEU A 41 -14.36 3.65 -17.43
CA LEU A 41 -14.89 4.99 -17.64
C LEU A 41 -13.87 5.91 -18.34
N ALA A 42 -12.60 5.68 -18.12
CA ALA A 42 -11.52 6.42 -18.79
C ALA A 42 -11.23 5.92 -20.21
N GLY A 43 -11.95 4.89 -20.68
CA GLY A 43 -11.75 4.35 -22.01
C GLY A 43 -10.64 3.32 -22.12
N LEU A 44 -10.21 2.73 -21.01
CA LEU A 44 -9.15 1.73 -20.98
C LEU A 44 -9.73 0.32 -20.81
N VAL A 45 -9.02 -0.67 -21.35
CA VAL A 45 -9.39 -2.08 -21.21
C VAL A 45 -8.41 -2.77 -20.28
N VAL A 46 -8.93 -3.47 -19.28
CA VAL A 46 -8.09 -4.28 -18.38
C VAL A 46 -7.79 -5.60 -19.09
N GLU A 47 -6.55 -5.81 -19.50
CA GLU A 47 -6.12 -7.03 -20.18
C GLU A 47 -5.66 -8.12 -19.23
N GLY A 48 -5.17 -7.74 -18.05
CA GLY A 48 -4.68 -8.71 -17.09
C GLY A 48 -4.50 -8.11 -15.72
N GLU A 49 -4.43 -8.99 -14.73
CA GLU A 49 -4.19 -8.65 -13.32
C GLU A 49 -3.24 -9.67 -12.72
N MET A 50 -2.37 -9.21 -11.84
CA MET A 50 -1.51 -10.07 -11.04
C MET A 50 -1.48 -9.56 -9.61
N ALA A 51 -1.89 -10.41 -8.66
CA ALA A 51 -1.86 -10.10 -7.24
C ALA A 51 -0.62 -10.75 -6.61
N PHE A 52 0.15 -9.99 -5.83
CA PHE A 52 1.39 -10.48 -5.21
C PHE A 52 1.62 -9.91 -3.81
N GLY A 53 0.54 -9.76 -3.03
CA GLY A 53 0.62 -9.16 -1.71
C GLY A 53 1.58 -9.87 -0.76
N ARG A 54 1.61 -11.21 -0.75
CA ARG A 54 2.52 -11.94 0.12
C ARG A 54 3.98 -11.75 -0.26
N ASP A 55 4.29 -11.66 -1.54
CA ASP A 55 5.65 -11.34 -2.00
C ASP A 55 6.03 -9.92 -1.57
N TYR A 56 5.07 -9.00 -1.60
CA TYR A 56 5.29 -7.64 -1.12
C TYR A 56 5.52 -7.58 0.39
N ALA A 57 4.87 -8.47 1.17
CA ALA A 57 5.14 -8.58 2.60
C ALA A 57 6.63 -8.90 2.86
N GLU A 58 7.22 -9.78 2.06
CA GLU A 58 8.65 -10.08 2.16
C GLU A 58 9.51 -8.86 1.80
N THR A 59 9.13 -8.10 0.80
CA THR A 59 9.81 -6.85 0.44
C THR A 59 9.80 -5.87 1.61
N LEU A 60 8.65 -5.69 2.26
CA LEU A 60 8.51 -4.81 3.42
C LEU A 60 9.35 -5.26 4.60
N ARG A 61 9.45 -6.57 4.83
CA ARG A 61 10.31 -7.15 5.87
C ARG A 61 11.77 -6.78 5.63
N ARG A 62 12.24 -6.91 4.40
CA ARG A 62 13.61 -6.56 4.01
C ARG A 62 13.86 -5.06 4.12
N TRP A 63 12.88 -4.24 3.75
CA TRP A 63 12.98 -2.80 3.91
C TRP A 63 13.09 -2.40 5.38
N ARG A 64 12.31 -3.03 6.25
CA ARG A 64 12.38 -2.76 7.69
C ARG A 64 13.74 -3.12 8.26
N GLN A 65 14.29 -4.28 7.89
CA GLN A 65 15.62 -4.69 8.33
C GLN A 65 16.69 -3.73 7.83
N ALA A 66 16.63 -3.32 6.57
CA ALA A 66 17.58 -2.38 6.00
C ALA A 66 17.49 -1.00 6.67
N PHE A 67 16.28 -0.53 6.93
CA PHE A 67 16.04 0.74 7.60
C PHE A 67 16.63 0.75 9.01
N LEU A 68 16.39 -0.30 9.79
CA LEU A 68 16.89 -0.41 11.15
C LEU A 68 18.44 -0.52 11.18
N ALA A 69 19.03 -1.15 10.18
CA ALA A 69 20.48 -1.23 10.05
C ALA A 69 21.12 0.13 9.75
N GLN A 70 20.34 1.10 9.25
CA GLN A 70 20.82 2.44 8.91
C GLN A 70 20.39 3.50 9.93
N GLU A 71 20.01 3.10 11.13
CA GLU A 71 19.48 4.02 12.15
C GLU A 71 20.41 5.21 12.41
N THR A 72 21.70 4.95 12.56
CA THR A 72 22.69 6.01 12.82
C THR A 72 22.71 7.04 11.70
N GLN A 73 22.64 6.60 10.45
CA GLN A 73 22.65 7.50 9.30
C GLN A 73 21.35 8.29 9.20
N VAL A 74 20.21 7.66 9.51
CA VAL A 74 18.91 8.34 9.51
C VAL A 74 18.91 9.45 10.56
N ARG A 75 19.45 9.18 11.76
CA ARG A 75 19.57 10.20 12.80
C ARG A 75 20.49 11.33 12.39
N ALA A 76 21.58 11.03 11.70
CA ALA A 76 22.52 12.03 11.20
C ALA A 76 21.87 12.98 10.19
N LEU A 77 20.80 12.56 9.51
CA LEU A 77 20.05 13.41 8.59
C LEU A 77 19.05 14.35 9.30
N GLY A 78 18.93 14.25 10.64
CA GLY A 78 18.05 15.12 11.43
C GLY A 78 16.73 14.48 11.86
N PHE A 79 16.50 13.20 11.57
CA PHE A 79 15.31 12.49 12.02
C PHE A 79 15.48 12.01 13.45
N ASP A 80 14.41 12.13 14.24
CA ASP A 80 14.44 11.80 15.66
C ASP A 80 13.91 10.38 15.94
N GLN A 81 13.91 10.02 17.24
CA GLN A 81 13.42 8.72 17.70
C GLN A 81 11.95 8.50 17.35
N ARG A 82 11.14 9.56 17.41
CA ARG A 82 9.72 9.46 17.06
C ARG A 82 9.54 9.05 15.61
N PHE A 83 10.30 9.66 14.70
CA PHE A 83 10.25 9.30 13.28
C PHE A 83 10.64 7.85 13.07
N LEU A 84 11.72 7.41 13.71
CA LEU A 84 12.19 6.02 13.58
C LEU A 84 11.14 5.02 14.03
N ARG A 85 10.45 5.30 15.15
CA ARG A 85 9.41 4.43 15.68
C ARG A 85 8.18 4.40 14.76
N ILE A 86 7.77 5.55 14.24
CA ILE A 86 6.62 5.64 13.34
C ILE A 86 6.90 4.87 12.06
N TRP A 87 8.09 5.05 11.49
CA TRP A 87 8.44 4.41 10.23
C TRP A 87 8.60 2.89 10.39
N GLU A 88 9.23 2.44 11.47
CA GLU A 88 9.32 1.02 11.78
C GLU A 88 7.94 0.40 11.94
N PHE A 89 7.06 1.06 12.68
CA PHE A 89 5.69 0.60 12.87
C PHE A 89 4.94 0.54 11.53
N TYR A 90 5.10 1.55 10.69
CA TYR A 90 4.47 1.58 9.38
C TYR A 90 4.88 0.36 8.54
N LEU A 91 6.17 0.07 8.46
CA LEU A 91 6.66 -1.06 7.68
C LEU A 91 6.17 -2.40 8.25
N ALA A 92 6.19 -2.56 9.57
CA ALA A 92 5.68 -3.77 10.22
C ALA A 92 4.17 -3.93 10.07
N TYR A 93 3.43 -2.85 10.17
CA TYR A 93 1.98 -2.84 10.00
C TYR A 93 1.60 -3.27 8.58
N CYS A 94 2.24 -2.70 7.58
CA CYS A 94 1.99 -3.07 6.19
C CYS A 94 2.41 -4.50 5.90
N GLU A 95 3.54 -4.95 6.41
CA GLU A 95 3.99 -6.34 6.26
C GLU A 95 2.92 -7.30 6.78
N ALA A 96 2.39 -7.05 7.98
CA ALA A 96 1.36 -7.89 8.57
C ALA A 96 0.06 -7.87 7.75
N ALA A 97 -0.34 -6.71 7.25
CA ALA A 97 -1.55 -6.58 6.46
C ALA A 97 -1.47 -7.38 5.15
N PHE A 98 -0.33 -7.35 4.48
CA PHE A 98 -0.13 -8.13 3.25
C PHE A 98 0.06 -9.61 3.52
N ASP A 99 0.76 -9.95 4.60
CA ASP A 99 1.05 -11.34 4.96
C ASP A 99 -0.22 -12.11 5.36
N THR A 100 -1.16 -11.44 6.02
CA THR A 100 -2.44 -12.02 6.43
C THR A 100 -3.51 -11.99 5.34
N GLY A 101 -3.26 -11.32 4.23
CA GLY A 101 -4.22 -11.19 3.14
C GLY A 101 -5.31 -10.15 3.35
N ASN A 102 -5.20 -9.31 4.40
CA ASN A 102 -6.16 -8.23 4.63
C ASN A 102 -6.10 -7.16 3.55
N THR A 103 -4.96 -7.02 2.91
CA THR A 103 -4.77 -6.12 1.76
C THR A 103 -3.87 -6.83 0.76
N ASP A 104 -3.83 -6.31 -0.46
CA ASP A 104 -3.09 -6.95 -1.54
C ASP A 104 -2.45 -5.89 -2.43
N VAL A 105 -1.43 -6.30 -3.16
CA VAL A 105 -0.85 -5.51 -4.23
C VAL A 105 -1.27 -6.14 -5.54
N VAL A 106 -1.93 -5.36 -6.39
CA VAL A 106 -2.41 -5.84 -7.67
C VAL A 106 -1.82 -4.99 -8.78
N GLN A 107 -1.24 -5.66 -9.75
CA GLN A 107 -0.73 -5.02 -10.95
C GLN A 107 -1.73 -5.25 -12.08
N PHE A 108 -2.20 -4.17 -12.68
CA PHE A 108 -3.15 -4.22 -13.79
C PHE A 108 -2.42 -3.89 -15.09
N THR A 109 -2.69 -4.67 -16.12
CA THR A 109 -2.27 -4.35 -17.48
C THR A 109 -3.43 -3.70 -18.19
N LEU A 110 -3.26 -2.45 -18.59
CA LEU A 110 -4.29 -1.68 -19.25
C LEU A 110 -3.91 -1.41 -20.69
N ARG A 111 -4.91 -1.48 -21.58
CA ARG A 111 -4.73 -1.18 -23.00
C ARG A 111 -5.67 -0.06 -23.41
N ARG A 112 -5.17 0.88 -24.16
CA ARG A 112 -6.00 1.88 -24.82
C ARG A 112 -6.48 1.30 -26.15
N PRO A 113 -7.79 1.13 -26.35
CA PRO A 113 -8.30 0.61 -27.61
C PRO A 113 -7.98 1.54 -28.77
N ILE A 114 -7.70 0.97 -29.93
CA ILE A 114 -7.58 1.74 -31.17
C ILE A 114 -9.00 2.01 -31.65
N ALA A 115 -9.35 3.28 -31.78
CA ALA A 115 -10.67 3.70 -32.23
C ALA A 115 -10.82 3.50 -33.75
#